data_67727503b16dcc98612e5db85fa08dfa
#
_entry.id   67727503b16dcc98612e5db85fa08dfa
#
_cell.length_a   1.000
_cell.length_b   1.000
_cell.length_c   1.000
_cell.angle_alpha   90.00
_cell.angle_beta   90.00
_cell.angle_gamma   90.00
#
_symmetry.space_group_name_H-M   'P 1'
#
loop_
_entity.id
_entity.type
_entity.pdbx_description
1 polymer ?
#
loop_
_entity_poly.entity_id
_entity_poly.type
_entity_poly.pdbx_seq_one_letter_code
_entity_poly.pdbx_strand_id
1 'polypeptide(L)'
;MGMHKIAKMPSPEELKEEMPLSEEAKQIKAARDKEIRDVFTGASDKFLVIIGPCSADNETAVMDYLGRLARVQKDLADKLLIIPRIYTNKPRTTGDGYKGMVHQPDPEKAPDMASGLRSVRKLHMEALEEFHMPAADEMLYPGNWPYMEDLLSYVAVGARSVENQQHRLTVSGFDIPAGMKNPTGGDLTVMMNSITAGQHQHDFIANGYEVKTDGNPLTHAILRGSVNRHGNNIPNYHYEDLTRVAYMYEKFQLKNPAVIVDANHSNSGKQWDQQPRIVQEVLHSRSFLPEIKSLVKGIMIESYIEDGNQSIGNLSLIHI
;
A
#
# COMPACT_ATOMS: atom_id res chain seq x y z
N MET A 1 -28.11 15.74 17.84
CA MET A 1 -27.35 14.85 16.93
C MET A 1 -25.96 15.40 16.79
N GLY A 2 -24.92 14.57 16.90
CA GLY A 2 -23.51 15.00 16.88
C GLY A 2 -22.83 15.04 15.50
N MET A 3 -23.54 14.72 14.40
CA MET A 3 -23.00 14.75 13.04
C MET A 3 -23.71 15.81 12.20
N HIS A 4 -22.93 16.69 11.57
CA HIS A 4 -23.45 17.78 10.74
C HIS A 4 -22.87 17.64 9.32
N LYS A 5 -23.71 17.81 8.29
CA LYS A 5 -23.26 17.92 6.90
C LYS A 5 -22.60 19.29 6.71
N ILE A 6 -21.33 19.32 6.28
CA ILE A 6 -20.56 20.56 6.05
C ILE A 6 -20.66 20.94 4.57
N ALA A 7 -20.41 19.96 3.66
CA ALA A 7 -20.45 20.18 2.23
C ALA A 7 -20.90 18.91 1.51
N LYS A 8 -21.41 19.04 0.28
CA LYS A 8 -21.60 17.91 -0.63
C LYS A 8 -20.24 17.63 -1.30
N MET A 9 -19.81 16.37 -1.28
CA MET A 9 -18.62 15.92 -2.00
C MET A 9 -18.97 15.62 -3.46
N PRO A 10 -18.05 15.79 -4.42
CA PRO A 10 -18.23 15.26 -5.76
C PRO A 10 -18.38 13.75 -5.69
N SER A 11 -19.17 13.16 -6.61
CA SER A 11 -19.16 11.71 -6.73
C SER A 11 -17.85 11.21 -7.38
N PRO A 12 -17.49 9.92 -7.24
CA PRO A 12 -16.34 9.37 -7.96
C PRO A 12 -16.43 9.59 -9.47
N GLU A 13 -17.61 9.43 -10.06
CA GLU A 13 -17.87 9.63 -11.48
C GLU A 13 -17.65 11.11 -11.89
N GLU A 14 -18.26 12.04 -11.14
CA GLU A 14 -18.07 13.48 -11.35
C GLU A 14 -16.59 13.86 -11.32
N LEU A 15 -15.82 13.30 -10.36
CA LEU A 15 -14.39 13.60 -10.25
C LEU A 15 -13.55 12.98 -11.38
N LYS A 16 -13.89 11.77 -11.82
CA LYS A 16 -13.24 11.13 -12.99
C LYS A 16 -13.56 11.85 -14.30
N GLU A 17 -14.77 12.41 -14.45
CA GLU A 17 -15.13 13.25 -15.59
C GLU A 17 -14.40 14.59 -15.57
N GLU A 18 -14.22 15.20 -14.39
CA GLU A 18 -13.45 16.44 -14.21
C GLU A 18 -11.95 16.24 -14.50
N MET A 19 -11.42 15.09 -14.15
CA MET A 19 -9.99 14.74 -14.22
C MET A 19 -9.81 13.36 -14.89
N PRO A 20 -10.08 13.23 -16.20
CA PRO A 20 -9.99 11.96 -16.90
C PRO A 20 -8.55 11.56 -17.18
N LEU A 21 -8.25 10.26 -17.11
CA LEU A 21 -6.99 9.71 -17.61
C LEU A 21 -6.94 9.75 -19.14
N SER A 22 -5.78 10.09 -19.69
CA SER A 22 -5.51 9.93 -21.11
C SER A 22 -5.55 8.46 -21.53
N GLU A 23 -5.84 8.17 -22.80
CA GLU A 23 -5.84 6.79 -23.32
C GLU A 23 -4.44 6.15 -23.24
N GLU A 24 -3.39 6.95 -23.37
CA GLU A 24 -2.01 6.51 -23.17
C GLU A 24 -1.76 6.08 -21.73
N ALA A 25 -2.18 6.89 -20.73
CA ALA A 25 -2.06 6.54 -19.32
C ALA A 25 -2.81 5.25 -18.96
N LYS A 26 -4.02 5.05 -19.50
CA LYS A 26 -4.78 3.80 -19.32
C LYS A 26 -4.02 2.59 -19.86
N GLN A 27 -3.39 2.69 -21.03
CA GLN A 27 -2.58 1.62 -21.62
C GLN A 27 -1.34 1.33 -20.79
N ILE A 28 -0.64 2.37 -20.31
CA ILE A 28 0.53 2.23 -19.44
C ILE A 28 0.11 1.52 -18.14
N LYS A 29 -0.98 1.97 -17.50
CA LYS A 29 -1.48 1.33 -16.29
C LYS A 29 -1.81 -0.15 -16.52
N ALA A 30 -2.55 -0.47 -17.55
CA ALA A 30 -2.93 -1.85 -17.88
C ALA A 30 -1.69 -2.75 -18.11
N ALA A 31 -0.66 -2.24 -18.77
CA ALA A 31 0.61 -2.96 -18.96
C ALA A 31 1.34 -3.20 -17.62
N ARG A 32 1.40 -2.17 -16.77
CA ARG A 32 2.01 -2.28 -15.45
C ARG A 32 1.23 -3.19 -14.50
N ASP A 33 -0.08 -3.11 -14.48
CA ASP A 33 -0.94 -4.00 -13.68
C ASP A 33 -0.73 -5.46 -14.09
N LYS A 34 -0.57 -5.73 -15.40
CA LYS A 34 -0.21 -7.05 -15.88
C LYS A 34 1.17 -7.50 -15.40
N GLU A 35 2.21 -6.67 -15.50
CA GLU A 35 3.56 -7.01 -15.01
C GLU A 35 3.55 -7.32 -13.51
N ILE A 36 2.84 -6.53 -12.71
CA ILE A 36 2.69 -6.75 -11.27
C ILE A 36 1.95 -8.06 -11.00
N ARG A 37 0.85 -8.31 -11.68
CA ARG A 37 0.07 -9.56 -11.59
C ARG A 37 0.95 -10.77 -11.93
N ASP A 38 1.75 -10.69 -12.99
CA ASP A 38 2.64 -11.76 -13.43
C ASP A 38 3.65 -12.16 -12.32
N VAL A 39 4.13 -11.21 -11.52
CA VAL A 39 4.98 -11.51 -10.34
C VAL A 39 4.19 -12.26 -9.26
N PHE A 40 2.98 -11.81 -8.93
CA PHE A 40 2.16 -12.45 -7.89
C PHE A 40 1.72 -13.87 -8.29
N THR A 41 1.42 -14.09 -9.55
CA THR A 41 1.01 -15.41 -10.07
C THR A 41 2.18 -16.34 -10.38
N GLY A 42 3.43 -15.84 -10.32
CA GLY A 42 4.63 -16.62 -10.63
C GLY A 42 4.94 -16.72 -12.13
N ALA A 43 4.27 -15.96 -12.98
CA ALA A 43 4.58 -15.86 -14.41
C ALA A 43 5.81 -15.00 -14.69
N SER A 44 6.29 -14.22 -13.72
CA SER A 44 7.50 -13.40 -13.79
C SER A 44 8.35 -13.61 -12.53
N ASP A 45 9.68 -13.70 -12.72
CA ASP A 45 10.67 -13.79 -11.64
C ASP A 45 11.16 -12.42 -11.13
N LYS A 46 10.63 -11.31 -11.67
CA LYS A 46 10.97 -9.97 -11.19
C LYS A 46 10.64 -9.82 -9.71
N PHE A 47 11.41 -9.01 -9.02
CA PHE A 47 11.20 -8.72 -7.60
C PHE A 47 10.55 -7.35 -7.43
N LEU A 48 9.50 -7.27 -6.62
CA LEU A 48 8.77 -6.03 -6.39
C LEU A 48 9.48 -5.16 -5.34
N VAL A 49 9.58 -3.87 -5.61
CA VAL A 49 10.08 -2.88 -4.66
C VAL A 49 9.04 -1.78 -4.52
N ILE A 50 8.27 -1.80 -3.42
CA ILE A 50 7.28 -0.78 -3.10
C ILE A 50 7.99 0.26 -2.24
N ILE A 51 8.29 1.45 -2.79
CA ILE A 51 9.19 2.38 -2.15
C ILE A 51 8.71 3.83 -2.28
N GLY A 52 8.78 4.58 -1.19
CA GLY A 52 8.43 5.99 -1.14
C GLY A 52 8.28 6.54 0.26
N PRO A 53 7.88 7.81 0.41
CA PRO A 53 7.78 8.49 1.70
C PRO A 53 6.77 7.83 2.63
N CYS A 54 6.93 8.08 3.93
CA CYS A 54 5.95 7.67 4.95
C CYS A 54 4.55 8.26 4.68
N SER A 55 4.51 9.51 4.17
CA SER A 55 3.30 10.21 3.75
C SER A 55 3.63 11.14 2.58
N ALA A 56 2.80 11.13 1.55
CA ALA A 56 2.87 12.09 0.44
C ALA A 56 2.14 13.37 0.88
N ASP A 57 2.90 14.35 1.34
CA ASP A 57 2.39 15.63 1.87
C ASP A 57 2.79 16.83 1.03
N ASN A 58 3.78 16.69 0.16
CA ASN A 58 4.30 17.73 -0.70
C ASN A 58 4.44 17.22 -2.14
N GLU A 59 3.58 17.71 -3.03
CA GLU A 59 3.52 17.32 -4.44
C GLU A 59 4.88 17.45 -5.14
N THR A 60 5.53 18.62 -5.02
CA THR A 60 6.82 18.89 -5.68
C THR A 60 7.91 17.91 -5.24
N ALA A 61 8.02 17.64 -3.95
CA ALA A 61 9.00 16.71 -3.42
C ALA A 61 8.71 15.26 -3.84
N VAL A 62 7.42 14.87 -3.88
CA VAL A 62 7.03 13.54 -4.37
C VAL A 62 7.37 13.39 -5.84
N MET A 63 7.11 14.40 -6.68
CA MET A 63 7.42 14.35 -8.12
C MET A 63 8.93 14.31 -8.38
N ASP A 64 9.77 15.06 -7.64
CA ASP A 64 11.25 14.92 -7.73
C ASP A 64 11.69 13.49 -7.36
N TYR A 65 11.13 12.95 -6.28
CA TYR A 65 11.43 11.58 -5.87
C TYR A 65 11.04 10.55 -6.94
N LEU A 66 9.86 10.69 -7.55
CA LEU A 66 9.40 9.83 -8.65
C LEU A 66 10.31 9.90 -9.87
N GLY A 67 10.77 11.08 -10.25
CA GLY A 67 11.72 11.26 -11.33
C GLY A 67 13.06 10.53 -11.09
N ARG A 68 13.50 10.46 -9.82
CA ARG A 68 14.68 9.66 -9.42
C ARG A 68 14.39 8.16 -9.51
N LEU A 69 13.24 7.70 -9.00
CA LEU A 69 12.83 6.30 -9.10
C LEU A 69 12.66 5.81 -10.53
N ALA A 70 12.09 6.64 -11.42
CA ALA A 70 11.89 6.28 -12.82
C ALA A 70 13.22 5.99 -13.54
N ARG A 71 14.30 6.75 -13.21
CA ARG A 71 15.64 6.46 -13.72
C ARG A 71 16.15 5.10 -13.23
N VAL A 72 16.03 4.84 -11.93
CA VAL A 72 16.43 3.54 -11.35
C VAL A 72 15.62 2.39 -11.94
N GLN A 73 14.31 2.58 -12.13
CA GLN A 73 13.43 1.57 -12.75
C GLN A 73 13.90 1.24 -14.17
N LYS A 74 14.29 2.24 -14.96
CA LYS A 74 14.78 2.02 -16.31
C LYS A 74 16.04 1.15 -16.34
N ASP A 75 16.97 1.38 -15.41
CA ASP A 75 18.25 0.68 -15.35
C ASP A 75 18.10 -0.77 -14.82
N LEU A 76 17.05 -1.06 -14.05
CA LEU A 76 16.83 -2.34 -13.38
C LEU A 76 15.58 -3.09 -13.87
N ALA A 77 15.00 -2.66 -14.98
CA ALA A 77 13.70 -3.16 -15.47
C ALA A 77 13.68 -4.67 -15.79
N ASP A 78 14.84 -5.28 -16.02
CA ASP A 78 15.00 -6.72 -16.25
C ASP A 78 14.83 -7.56 -14.96
N LYS A 79 15.08 -6.99 -13.80
CA LYS A 79 15.11 -7.68 -12.50
C LYS A 79 14.08 -7.19 -11.50
N LEU A 80 13.86 -5.88 -11.49
CA LEU A 80 13.01 -5.23 -10.50
C LEU A 80 11.79 -4.60 -11.15
N LEU A 81 10.70 -4.56 -10.40
CA LEU A 81 9.52 -3.78 -10.70
C LEU A 81 9.24 -2.84 -9.54
N ILE A 82 9.53 -1.55 -9.72
CA ILE A 82 9.35 -0.52 -8.70
C ILE A 82 7.91 -0.03 -8.77
N ILE A 83 7.25 0.00 -7.61
CA ILE A 83 5.94 0.58 -7.40
C ILE A 83 6.12 1.76 -6.43
N PRO A 84 5.92 3.00 -6.86
CA PRO A 84 6.00 4.15 -5.98
C PRO A 84 4.99 4.04 -4.83
N ARG A 85 5.45 4.27 -3.62
CA ARG A 85 4.60 4.33 -2.44
C ARG A 85 4.18 5.79 -2.22
N ILE A 86 2.96 6.13 -2.64
CA ILE A 86 2.37 7.46 -2.51
C ILE A 86 1.19 7.36 -1.54
N TYR A 87 1.49 7.32 -0.25
CA TYR A 87 0.45 7.19 0.78
C TYR A 87 -0.16 8.56 1.10
N THR A 88 -1.40 8.74 0.70
CA THR A 88 -2.14 10.01 0.76
C THR A 88 -3.01 10.17 2.01
N ASN A 89 -3.13 9.12 2.79
CA ASN A 89 -3.85 9.12 4.07
C ASN A 89 -2.90 8.75 5.21
N LYS A 90 -3.13 9.33 6.40
CA LYS A 90 -2.33 9.05 7.60
C LYS A 90 -3.22 8.60 8.75
N PRO A 91 -3.10 7.32 9.20
CA PRO A 91 -3.86 6.86 10.35
C PRO A 91 -3.37 7.54 11.63
N ARG A 92 -4.30 8.12 12.39
CA ARG A 92 -4.05 8.77 13.67
C ARG A 92 -4.88 8.12 14.76
N THR A 93 -4.24 7.40 15.66
CA THR A 93 -4.90 6.63 16.71
C THR A 93 -5.68 7.53 17.68
N THR A 94 -5.14 8.71 18.00
CA THR A 94 -5.79 9.71 18.88
C THR A 94 -6.62 10.72 18.10
N GLY A 95 -6.51 10.76 16.77
CA GLY A 95 -7.18 11.74 15.92
C GLY A 95 -6.45 13.07 15.77
N ASP A 96 -5.31 13.26 16.47
CA ASP A 96 -4.52 14.49 16.43
C ASP A 96 -3.48 14.48 15.30
N GLY A 97 -3.10 15.67 14.83
CA GLY A 97 -2.07 15.88 13.81
C GLY A 97 -2.57 15.73 12.36
N TYR A 98 -1.66 15.86 11.43
CA TYR A 98 -1.93 15.77 9.99
C TYR A 98 -2.51 14.41 9.60
N LYS A 99 -3.64 14.42 8.90
CA LYS A 99 -4.41 13.22 8.54
C LYS A 99 -4.18 12.75 7.10
N GLY A 100 -3.28 13.38 6.38
CA GLY A 100 -2.95 13.09 4.99
C GLY A 100 -3.58 14.09 4.01
N MET A 101 -3.12 14.01 2.76
CA MET A 101 -3.48 14.93 1.68
C MET A 101 -4.99 14.96 1.39
N VAL A 102 -5.70 13.83 1.52
CA VAL A 102 -7.15 13.80 1.36
C VAL A 102 -7.86 14.77 2.30
N HIS A 103 -7.40 14.90 3.55
CA HIS A 103 -8.02 15.79 4.53
C HIS A 103 -7.49 17.23 4.42
N GLN A 104 -6.19 17.37 4.21
CA GLN A 104 -5.46 18.62 4.20
C GLN A 104 -4.44 18.60 3.04
N PRO A 105 -4.83 18.99 1.81
CA PRO A 105 -3.89 19.10 0.68
C PRO A 105 -2.77 20.11 0.95
N ASP A 106 -3.05 21.12 1.78
CA ASP A 106 -2.07 22.04 2.33
C ASP A 106 -2.02 21.82 3.85
N PRO A 107 -0.90 21.28 4.39
CA PRO A 107 -0.78 20.96 5.82
C PRO A 107 -0.93 22.18 6.76
N GLU A 108 -0.77 23.40 6.25
CA GLU A 108 -0.86 24.64 7.03
C GLU A 108 -2.27 25.27 7.02
N LYS A 109 -3.17 24.75 6.16
CA LYS A 109 -4.55 25.26 6.05
C LYS A 109 -5.57 24.39 6.76
N ALA A 110 -6.77 24.93 6.89
CA ALA A 110 -7.92 24.17 7.38
C ALA A 110 -8.23 22.96 6.47
N PRO A 111 -8.81 21.88 6.99
CA PRO A 111 -9.22 20.72 6.20
C PRO A 111 -10.16 21.10 5.04
N ASP A 112 -9.87 20.60 3.84
CA ASP A 112 -10.70 20.70 2.65
C ASP A 112 -10.64 19.37 1.88
N MET A 113 -11.61 18.51 2.14
CA MET A 113 -11.62 17.16 1.57
C MET A 113 -11.93 17.14 0.07
N ALA A 114 -12.68 18.11 -0.45
CA ALA A 114 -12.97 18.17 -1.88
C ALA A 114 -11.70 18.53 -2.68
N SER A 115 -10.97 19.54 -2.23
CA SER A 115 -9.65 19.88 -2.80
C SER A 115 -8.64 18.75 -2.53
N GLY A 116 -8.71 18.10 -1.38
CA GLY A 116 -7.85 16.96 -1.04
C GLY A 116 -8.00 15.78 -2.00
N LEU A 117 -9.22 15.39 -2.36
CA LEU A 117 -9.46 14.33 -3.35
C LEU A 117 -8.91 14.71 -4.73
N ARG A 118 -9.05 15.98 -5.16
CA ARG A 118 -8.46 16.47 -6.41
C ARG A 118 -6.94 16.43 -6.40
N SER A 119 -6.33 16.87 -5.30
CA SER A 119 -4.86 16.85 -5.14
C SER A 119 -4.30 15.42 -5.17
N VAL A 120 -4.96 14.50 -4.47
CA VAL A 120 -4.57 13.08 -4.47
C VAL A 120 -4.71 12.49 -5.87
N ARG A 121 -5.85 12.70 -6.55
CA ARG A 121 -6.05 12.20 -7.90
C ARG A 121 -5.01 12.77 -8.86
N LYS A 122 -4.77 14.10 -8.81
CA LYS A 122 -3.74 14.78 -9.62
C LYS A 122 -2.37 14.16 -9.43
N LEU A 123 -1.93 13.98 -8.19
CA LEU A 123 -0.61 13.41 -7.87
C LEU A 123 -0.42 12.00 -8.44
N HIS A 124 -1.44 11.14 -8.32
CA HIS A 124 -1.38 9.78 -8.90
C HIS A 124 -1.45 9.80 -10.44
N MET A 125 -2.21 10.74 -11.05
CA MET A 125 -2.23 10.92 -12.50
C MET A 125 -0.85 11.33 -13.02
N GLU A 126 -0.21 12.33 -12.39
CA GLU A 126 1.12 12.79 -12.75
C GLU A 126 2.18 11.69 -12.62
N ALA A 127 2.11 10.88 -11.55
CA ALA A 127 2.98 9.70 -11.39
C ALA A 127 2.86 8.71 -12.56
N LEU A 128 1.65 8.52 -13.04
CA LEU A 128 1.35 7.62 -14.16
C LEU A 128 1.72 8.26 -15.52
N GLU A 129 1.32 9.50 -15.77
CA GLU A 129 1.49 10.17 -17.06
C GLU A 129 2.92 10.64 -17.33
N GLU A 130 3.61 11.18 -16.31
CA GLU A 130 4.98 11.69 -16.49
C GLU A 130 6.06 10.61 -16.32
N PHE A 131 5.86 9.69 -15.38
CA PHE A 131 6.89 8.70 -15.02
C PHE A 131 6.53 7.28 -15.42
N HIS A 132 5.33 7.03 -15.93
CA HIS A 132 4.83 5.69 -16.29
C HIS A 132 4.88 4.71 -15.11
N MET A 133 4.66 5.22 -13.90
CA MET A 133 4.77 4.48 -12.65
C MET A 133 3.47 4.59 -11.84
N PRO A 134 2.44 3.78 -12.16
CA PRO A 134 1.25 3.74 -11.31
C PRO A 134 1.64 3.28 -9.91
N ALA A 135 1.04 3.92 -8.91
CA ALA A 135 1.54 3.87 -7.55
C ALA A 135 0.76 2.91 -6.63
N ALA A 136 1.31 2.75 -5.43
CA ALA A 136 0.65 2.12 -4.29
C ALA A 136 0.13 3.18 -3.32
N ASP A 137 -1.06 2.97 -2.75
CA ASP A 137 -1.57 3.75 -1.61
C ASP A 137 -2.11 2.82 -0.51
N GLU A 138 -2.25 3.36 0.71
CA GLU A 138 -2.88 2.65 1.83
C GLU A 138 -4.38 2.98 1.86
N MET A 139 -5.23 1.96 1.71
CA MET A 139 -6.67 2.12 1.87
C MET A 139 -7.01 2.28 3.35
N LEU A 140 -6.95 3.51 3.85
CA LEU A 140 -7.37 3.83 5.21
C LEU A 140 -8.91 3.95 5.32
N TYR A 141 -9.52 4.50 4.29
CA TYR A 141 -10.98 4.70 4.18
C TYR A 141 -11.50 4.00 2.92
N PRO A 142 -12.19 2.85 3.04
CA PRO A 142 -12.73 2.12 1.89
C PRO A 142 -13.64 2.96 0.97
N GLY A 143 -14.37 3.94 1.55
CA GLY A 143 -15.21 4.86 0.77
C GLY A 143 -14.43 5.79 -0.18
N ASN A 144 -13.11 5.89 -0.06
CA ASN A 144 -12.28 6.68 -0.97
C ASN A 144 -11.80 5.87 -2.18
N TRP A 145 -11.92 4.53 -2.15
CA TRP A 145 -11.46 3.66 -3.21
C TRP A 145 -12.00 4.04 -4.60
N PRO A 146 -13.31 4.29 -4.80
CA PRO A 146 -13.85 4.58 -6.12
C PRO A 146 -13.28 5.83 -6.79
N TYR A 147 -12.71 6.76 -6.02
CA TYR A 147 -12.04 7.94 -6.55
C TYR A 147 -10.65 7.65 -7.14
N MET A 148 -10.06 6.49 -6.83
CA MET A 148 -8.67 6.16 -7.10
C MET A 148 -8.50 4.82 -7.85
N GLU A 149 -9.56 4.04 -8.05
CA GLU A 149 -9.49 2.68 -8.60
C GLU A 149 -8.87 2.60 -10.00
N ASP A 150 -9.03 3.67 -10.80
CA ASP A 150 -8.47 3.78 -12.14
C ASP A 150 -6.99 4.23 -12.17
N LEU A 151 -6.40 4.53 -11.00
CA LEU A 151 -5.05 5.08 -10.87
C LEU A 151 -4.06 4.14 -10.18
N LEU A 152 -4.52 3.40 -9.15
CA LEU A 152 -3.65 2.59 -8.32
C LEU A 152 -3.38 1.22 -8.95
N SER A 153 -2.14 0.72 -8.80
CA SER A 153 -1.72 -0.63 -9.20
C SER A 153 -1.42 -1.55 -8.03
N TYR A 154 -1.46 -1.02 -6.81
CA TYR A 154 -1.27 -1.76 -5.58
C TYR A 154 -1.97 -1.06 -4.42
N VAL A 155 -2.59 -1.83 -3.55
CA VAL A 155 -3.22 -1.31 -2.32
C VAL A 155 -2.67 -2.03 -1.10
N ALA A 156 -2.36 -1.28 -0.04
CA ALA A 156 -2.09 -1.85 1.27
C ALA A 156 -3.26 -1.62 2.23
N VAL A 157 -3.58 -2.63 3.03
CA VAL A 157 -4.49 -2.50 4.18
C VAL A 157 -3.65 -2.44 5.44
N GLY A 158 -3.77 -1.34 6.18
CA GLY A 158 -2.96 -1.05 7.34
C GLY A 158 -3.20 -1.99 8.53
N ALA A 159 -2.22 -2.10 9.41
CA ALA A 159 -2.25 -2.98 10.58
C ALA A 159 -3.39 -2.69 11.57
N ARG A 160 -3.94 -1.48 11.57
CA ARG A 160 -5.10 -1.10 12.40
C ARG A 160 -6.44 -1.36 11.70
N SER A 161 -6.43 -1.58 10.39
CA SER A 161 -7.61 -1.74 9.54
C SER A 161 -7.84 -3.18 9.10
N VAL A 162 -6.83 -4.05 9.18
CA VAL A 162 -6.87 -5.42 8.66
C VAL A 162 -7.97 -6.30 9.29
N GLU A 163 -8.41 -5.99 10.50
CA GLU A 163 -9.52 -6.71 11.18
C GLU A 163 -10.90 -6.17 10.79
N ASN A 164 -10.95 -4.99 10.15
CA ASN A 164 -12.20 -4.35 9.80
C ASN A 164 -12.89 -5.06 8.63
N GLN A 165 -14.16 -5.43 8.82
CA GLN A 165 -14.93 -6.19 7.84
C GLN A 165 -15.05 -5.44 6.50
N GLN A 166 -15.34 -4.13 6.53
CA GLN A 166 -15.52 -3.37 5.30
C GLN A 166 -14.25 -3.32 4.44
N HIS A 167 -13.06 -3.22 5.05
CA HIS A 167 -11.79 -3.30 4.30
C HIS A 167 -11.63 -4.63 3.59
N ARG A 168 -11.92 -5.75 4.28
CA ARG A 168 -11.84 -7.10 3.72
C ARG A 168 -12.81 -7.29 2.54
N LEU A 169 -14.05 -6.83 2.70
CA LEU A 169 -15.08 -6.90 1.66
C LEU A 169 -14.70 -6.03 0.45
N THR A 170 -14.22 -4.81 0.67
CA THR A 170 -13.82 -3.91 -0.42
C THR A 170 -12.64 -4.51 -1.21
N VAL A 171 -11.64 -5.08 -0.53
CA VAL A 171 -10.50 -5.75 -1.19
C VAL A 171 -10.93 -6.92 -2.07
N SER A 172 -11.98 -7.63 -1.71
CA SER A 172 -12.48 -8.75 -2.52
C SER A 172 -13.03 -8.33 -3.90
N GLY A 173 -13.29 -7.04 -4.09
CA GLY A 173 -13.72 -6.46 -5.36
C GLY A 173 -12.60 -5.87 -6.21
N PHE A 174 -11.32 -5.95 -5.77
CA PHE A 174 -10.22 -5.41 -6.55
C PHE A 174 -9.73 -6.38 -7.61
N ASP A 175 -9.27 -5.84 -8.73
CA ASP A 175 -8.56 -6.54 -9.80
C ASP A 175 -7.03 -6.35 -9.75
N ILE A 176 -6.54 -5.58 -8.78
CA ILE A 176 -5.13 -5.32 -8.50
C ILE A 176 -4.68 -5.98 -7.18
N PRO A 177 -3.37 -6.19 -6.96
CA PRO A 177 -2.87 -6.76 -5.72
C PRO A 177 -3.21 -5.92 -4.49
N ALA A 178 -3.65 -6.60 -3.43
CA ALA A 178 -3.96 -5.99 -2.14
C ALA A 178 -3.20 -6.71 -1.02
N GLY A 179 -2.32 -5.97 -0.35
CA GLY A 179 -1.51 -6.48 0.75
C GLY A 179 -2.15 -6.26 2.11
N MET A 180 -2.38 -7.33 2.87
CA MET A 180 -2.89 -7.31 4.23
C MET A 180 -1.73 -7.27 5.22
N LYS A 181 -1.52 -6.13 5.89
CA LYS A 181 -0.51 -6.04 6.96
C LYS A 181 -0.92 -6.89 8.17
N ASN A 182 0.01 -7.61 8.78
CA ASN A 182 -0.29 -8.21 10.07
C ASN A 182 -0.66 -7.13 11.09
N PRO A 183 -1.60 -7.42 12.05
CA PRO A 183 -2.00 -6.47 13.09
C PRO A 183 -0.81 -5.97 13.90
N THR A 184 -0.96 -4.82 14.57
CA THR A 184 0.08 -4.23 15.41
C THR A 184 0.56 -5.17 16.52
N GLY A 185 -0.33 -6.02 17.06
CA GLY A 185 0.00 -7.05 18.05
C GLY A 185 0.64 -8.32 17.49
N GLY A 186 0.72 -8.47 16.15
CA GLY A 186 1.48 -9.55 15.51
C GLY A 186 0.71 -10.85 15.24
N ASP A 187 -0.61 -10.88 15.40
CA ASP A 187 -1.40 -12.09 15.14
C ASP A 187 -1.47 -12.43 13.64
N LEU A 188 -0.68 -13.39 13.22
CA LEU A 188 -0.66 -13.87 11.84
C LEU A 188 -1.95 -14.57 11.42
N THR A 189 -2.70 -15.18 12.36
CA THR A 189 -3.99 -15.81 12.05
C THR A 189 -5.02 -14.77 11.62
N VAL A 190 -5.05 -13.60 12.25
CA VAL A 190 -5.88 -12.48 11.85
C VAL A 190 -5.54 -12.02 10.43
N MET A 191 -4.25 -11.92 10.11
CA MET A 191 -3.79 -11.58 8.75
C MET A 191 -4.27 -12.63 7.73
N MET A 192 -4.09 -13.92 8.01
CA MET A 192 -4.52 -14.99 7.11
C MET A 192 -6.05 -15.01 6.93
N ASN A 193 -6.82 -14.80 7.99
CA ASN A 193 -8.28 -14.65 7.90
C ASN A 193 -8.67 -13.46 7.00
N SER A 194 -7.90 -12.37 7.05
CA SER A 194 -8.14 -11.20 6.21
C SER A 194 -7.83 -11.48 4.74
N ILE A 195 -6.77 -12.23 4.46
CA ILE A 195 -6.45 -12.68 3.10
C ILE A 195 -7.54 -13.63 2.60
N THR A 196 -7.97 -14.59 3.44
CA THR A 196 -9.06 -15.50 3.11
C THR A 196 -10.32 -14.73 2.70
N ALA A 197 -10.73 -13.77 3.53
CA ALA A 197 -11.90 -12.94 3.24
C ALA A 197 -11.73 -12.14 1.93
N GLY A 198 -10.55 -11.54 1.70
CA GLY A 198 -10.26 -10.82 0.47
C GLY A 198 -10.28 -11.69 -0.79
N GLN A 199 -9.97 -12.99 -0.65
CA GLN A 199 -10.01 -13.96 -1.77
C GLN A 199 -11.39 -14.58 -2.03
N HIS A 200 -12.38 -14.36 -1.15
CA HIS A 200 -13.74 -14.89 -1.32
C HIS A 200 -14.71 -13.86 -1.91
N GLN A 201 -15.79 -14.35 -2.47
CA GLN A 201 -16.92 -13.54 -2.95
C GLN A 201 -17.74 -13.03 -1.77
N HIS A 202 -18.26 -11.81 -1.91
CA HIS A 202 -19.12 -11.20 -0.90
C HIS A 202 -20.23 -10.39 -1.55
N ASP A 203 -21.38 -10.33 -0.86
CA ASP A 203 -22.48 -9.43 -1.16
C ASP A 203 -22.58 -8.38 -0.02
N PHE A 204 -22.53 -7.08 -0.34
CA PHE A 204 -22.60 -6.02 0.66
C PHE A 204 -23.05 -4.67 0.07
N ILE A 205 -23.28 -3.68 0.93
CA ILE A 205 -23.65 -2.34 0.48
C ILE A 205 -22.40 -1.48 0.34
N ALA A 206 -22.17 -0.95 -0.87
CA ALA A 206 -21.11 0.01 -1.15
C ALA A 206 -21.66 1.18 -1.99
N ASN A 207 -21.36 2.41 -1.58
CA ASN A 207 -21.71 3.64 -2.31
C ASN A 207 -23.20 3.74 -2.71
N GLY A 208 -24.10 3.21 -1.88
CA GLY A 208 -25.55 3.24 -2.12
C GLY A 208 -26.08 2.11 -3.01
N TYR A 209 -25.23 1.15 -3.38
CA TYR A 209 -25.60 -0.03 -4.16
C TYR A 209 -25.42 -1.32 -3.35
N GLU A 210 -26.25 -2.31 -3.60
CA GLU A 210 -25.93 -3.69 -3.29
C GLU A 210 -24.94 -4.18 -4.35
N VAL A 211 -23.77 -4.62 -3.90
CA VAL A 211 -22.67 -5.06 -4.77
C VAL A 211 -22.33 -6.52 -4.49
N LYS A 212 -21.89 -7.23 -5.52
CA LYS A 212 -21.30 -8.56 -5.43
C LYS A 212 -19.88 -8.52 -5.95
N THR A 213 -18.97 -9.12 -5.19
CA THR A 213 -17.55 -9.22 -5.57
C THR A 213 -17.19 -10.64 -6.01
N ASP A 214 -16.12 -10.79 -6.79
CA ASP A 214 -15.66 -12.09 -7.31
C ASP A 214 -14.59 -12.74 -6.42
N GLY A 215 -14.07 -12.01 -5.43
CA GLY A 215 -12.89 -12.37 -4.68
C GLY A 215 -11.60 -11.99 -5.41
N ASN A 216 -10.64 -11.45 -4.67
CA ASN A 216 -9.35 -11.01 -5.20
C ASN A 216 -8.25 -12.07 -4.95
N PRO A 217 -7.89 -12.91 -5.93
CA PRO A 217 -6.88 -13.94 -5.76
C PRO A 217 -5.45 -13.41 -5.56
N LEU A 218 -5.24 -12.10 -5.72
CA LEU A 218 -3.96 -11.41 -5.50
C LEU A 218 -3.88 -10.77 -4.10
N THR A 219 -4.86 -11.01 -3.23
CA THR A 219 -4.79 -10.62 -1.82
C THR A 219 -3.70 -11.42 -1.12
N HIS A 220 -2.75 -10.75 -0.45
CA HIS A 220 -1.53 -11.36 0.06
C HIS A 220 -1.06 -10.74 1.39
N ALA A 221 -0.02 -11.31 1.99
CA ALA A 221 0.54 -10.89 3.27
C ALA A 221 1.55 -9.75 3.13
N ILE A 222 1.49 -8.78 4.07
CA ILE A 222 2.59 -7.83 4.33
C ILE A 222 3.07 -8.05 5.76
N LEU A 223 4.34 -8.42 5.93
CA LEU A 223 4.98 -8.61 7.22
C LEU A 223 5.66 -7.31 7.66
N ARG A 224 5.17 -6.68 8.73
CA ARG A 224 5.63 -5.36 9.20
C ARG A 224 6.22 -5.38 10.62
N GLY A 225 6.46 -6.58 11.19
CA GLY A 225 6.76 -6.74 12.60
C GLY A 225 5.56 -6.47 13.50
N SER A 226 5.78 -6.51 14.80
CA SER A 226 4.75 -6.29 15.81
C SER A 226 5.28 -5.54 17.02
N VAL A 227 4.37 -5.10 17.88
CA VAL A 227 4.70 -4.55 19.20
C VAL A 227 4.09 -5.49 20.24
N ASN A 228 4.91 -6.02 21.12
CA ASN A 228 4.45 -6.90 22.18
C ASN A 228 3.76 -6.10 23.32
N ARG A 229 3.19 -6.82 24.30
CA ARG A 229 2.52 -6.23 25.47
C ARG A 229 3.41 -5.33 26.34
N HIS A 230 4.72 -5.40 26.17
CA HIS A 230 5.69 -4.58 26.91
C HIS A 230 6.18 -3.37 26.10
N GLY A 231 5.63 -3.15 24.89
CA GLY A 231 6.01 -2.04 24.01
C GLY A 231 7.26 -2.30 23.16
N ASN A 232 7.82 -3.51 23.18
CA ASN A 232 9.00 -3.84 22.39
C ASN A 232 8.62 -4.21 20.95
N ASN A 233 9.42 -3.73 19.99
CA ASN A 233 9.30 -4.16 18.61
C ASN A 233 9.80 -5.60 18.46
N ILE A 234 9.01 -6.42 17.78
CA ILE A 234 9.32 -7.81 17.45
C ILE A 234 9.30 -7.93 15.92
N PRO A 235 10.45 -8.13 15.28
CA PRO A 235 10.51 -8.33 13.82
C PRO A 235 9.86 -9.66 13.43
N ASN A 236 9.45 -9.77 12.15
CA ASN A 236 8.86 -11.00 11.59
C ASN A 236 9.27 -11.21 10.12
N TYR A 237 10.54 -10.95 9.80
CA TYR A 237 11.11 -11.10 8.46
C TYR A 237 12.22 -12.16 8.39
N HIS A 238 12.55 -12.81 9.51
CA HIS A 238 13.58 -13.83 9.56
C HIS A 238 13.14 -15.10 8.82
N TYR A 239 14.08 -15.95 8.53
CA TYR A 239 13.86 -17.20 7.80
C TYR A 239 12.73 -18.04 8.42
N GLU A 240 12.71 -18.17 9.74
CA GLU A 240 11.71 -18.94 10.49
C GLU A 240 10.31 -18.32 10.38
N ASP A 241 10.23 -16.99 10.36
CA ASP A 241 8.96 -16.27 10.16
C ASP A 241 8.40 -16.53 8.77
N LEU A 242 9.25 -16.44 7.75
CA LEU A 242 8.88 -16.67 6.36
C LEU A 242 8.42 -18.13 6.14
N THR A 243 9.13 -19.10 6.71
CA THR A 243 8.77 -20.51 6.66
C THR A 243 7.42 -20.76 7.35
N ARG A 244 7.20 -20.11 8.49
CA ARG A 244 5.91 -20.19 9.19
C ARG A 244 4.76 -19.65 8.34
N VAL A 245 4.96 -18.54 7.67
CA VAL A 245 3.94 -17.93 6.78
C VAL A 245 3.69 -18.83 5.58
N ALA A 246 4.71 -19.46 4.98
CA ALA A 246 4.56 -20.43 3.91
C ALA A 246 3.63 -21.60 4.33
N TYR A 247 3.91 -22.20 5.50
CA TYR A 247 3.05 -23.23 6.08
C TYR A 247 1.61 -22.76 6.31
N MET A 248 1.43 -21.52 6.76
CA MET A 248 0.08 -20.97 6.96
C MET A 248 -0.68 -20.79 5.62
N TYR A 249 -0.03 -20.39 4.55
CA TYR A 249 -0.65 -20.33 3.22
C TYR A 249 -1.17 -21.69 2.77
N GLU A 250 -0.38 -22.75 2.96
CA GLU A 250 -0.79 -24.12 2.67
C GLU A 250 -1.97 -24.54 3.53
N LYS A 251 -1.88 -24.33 4.85
CA LYS A 251 -2.93 -24.68 5.82
C LYS A 251 -4.27 -24.00 5.52
N PHE A 252 -4.24 -22.73 5.10
CA PHE A 252 -5.44 -21.94 4.76
C PHE A 252 -5.89 -22.15 3.31
N GLN A 253 -5.15 -22.92 2.51
CA GLN A 253 -5.42 -23.21 1.10
C GLN A 253 -5.63 -21.93 0.26
N LEU A 254 -4.82 -20.91 0.50
CA LEU A 254 -4.91 -19.61 -0.15
C LEU A 254 -4.28 -19.64 -1.56
N LYS A 255 -4.88 -18.88 -2.48
CA LYS A 255 -4.38 -18.74 -3.85
C LYS A 255 -3.16 -17.81 -3.88
N ASN A 256 -2.26 -18.04 -4.84
CA ASN A 256 -1.10 -17.20 -5.11
C ASN A 256 -0.31 -16.81 -3.84
N PRO A 257 0.28 -17.76 -3.11
CA PRO A 257 1.05 -17.48 -1.90
C PRO A 257 2.09 -16.38 -2.16
N ALA A 258 1.99 -15.27 -1.42
CA ALA A 258 2.87 -14.14 -1.60
C ALA A 258 3.07 -13.36 -0.30
N VAL A 259 4.30 -12.90 -0.11
CA VAL A 259 4.71 -12.04 1.01
C VAL A 259 5.44 -10.83 0.45
N ILE A 260 5.03 -9.65 0.91
CA ILE A 260 5.83 -8.44 0.86
C ILE A 260 6.38 -8.19 2.26
N VAL A 261 7.70 -8.03 2.40
CA VAL A 261 8.31 -7.70 3.68
C VAL A 261 8.44 -6.18 3.78
N ASP A 262 7.78 -5.59 4.76
CA ASP A 262 7.93 -4.18 5.11
C ASP A 262 9.22 -4.03 5.95
N ALA A 263 10.25 -3.44 5.36
CA ALA A 263 11.57 -3.28 5.97
C ALA A 263 11.60 -2.20 7.06
N ASN A 264 10.53 -1.42 7.20
CA ASN A 264 10.39 -0.39 8.21
C ASN A 264 9.50 -0.85 9.39
N HIS A 265 8.71 0.04 9.97
CA HIS A 265 7.80 -0.17 11.10
C HIS A 265 8.47 -0.92 12.26
N SER A 266 7.84 -1.99 12.76
CA SER A 266 8.40 -2.75 13.89
C SER A 266 9.54 -3.69 13.46
N ASN A 267 9.72 -3.96 12.17
CA ASN A 267 10.85 -4.73 11.65
C ASN A 267 12.18 -3.99 11.84
N SER A 268 12.20 -2.67 11.63
CA SER A 268 13.38 -1.83 11.87
C SER A 268 13.33 -1.09 13.22
N GLY A 269 12.22 -1.18 13.98
CA GLY A 269 11.95 -0.30 15.10
C GLY A 269 11.82 1.17 14.68
N LYS A 270 11.44 1.41 13.40
CA LYS A 270 11.38 2.74 12.75
C LYS A 270 12.74 3.43 12.63
N GLN A 271 13.82 2.67 12.58
CA GLN A 271 15.16 3.17 12.29
C GLN A 271 15.41 3.06 10.80
N TRP A 272 15.49 4.19 10.12
CA TRP A 272 15.58 4.25 8.65
C TRP A 272 16.85 3.57 8.11
N ASP A 273 17.98 3.67 8.83
CA ASP A 273 19.27 3.08 8.49
C ASP A 273 19.31 1.54 8.61
N GLN A 274 18.32 0.94 9.28
CA GLN A 274 18.21 -0.52 9.40
C GLN A 274 17.55 -1.17 8.18
N GLN A 275 16.81 -0.44 7.37
CA GLN A 275 16.09 -1.00 6.23
C GLN A 275 17.01 -1.73 5.23
N PRO A 276 18.19 -1.18 4.83
CA PRO A 276 19.10 -1.89 3.91
C PRO A 276 19.56 -3.23 4.47
N ARG A 277 19.88 -3.32 5.76
CA ARG A 277 20.28 -4.57 6.41
C ARG A 277 19.16 -5.60 6.37
N ILE A 278 17.92 -5.19 6.68
CA ILE A 278 16.74 -6.06 6.65
C ILE A 278 16.52 -6.60 5.24
N VAL A 279 16.62 -5.75 4.22
CA VAL A 279 16.51 -6.16 2.83
C VAL A 279 17.54 -7.23 2.47
N GLN A 280 18.81 -7.03 2.87
CA GLN A 280 19.88 -8.02 2.64
C GLN A 280 19.57 -9.37 3.30
N GLU A 281 19.06 -9.37 4.52
CA GLU A 281 18.69 -10.58 5.24
C GLU A 281 17.51 -11.32 4.57
N VAL A 282 16.49 -10.59 4.11
CA VAL A 282 15.37 -11.16 3.36
C VAL A 282 15.85 -11.79 2.05
N LEU A 283 16.71 -11.10 1.30
CA LEU A 283 17.29 -11.61 0.05
C LEU A 283 18.17 -12.84 0.30
N HIS A 284 18.92 -12.85 1.41
CA HIS A 284 19.71 -14.01 1.82
C HIS A 284 18.79 -15.21 2.13
N SER A 285 17.73 -15.02 2.91
CA SER A 285 16.75 -16.08 3.23
C SER A 285 16.11 -16.65 1.96
N ARG A 286 15.81 -15.81 0.95
CA ARG A 286 15.32 -16.27 -0.37
C ARG A 286 16.30 -17.16 -1.13
N SER A 287 17.59 -17.07 -0.84
CA SER A 287 18.62 -17.90 -1.52
C SER A 287 18.69 -19.34 -1.01
N PHE A 288 18.15 -19.64 0.17
CA PHE A 288 18.25 -20.97 0.79
C PHE A 288 17.23 -21.97 0.26
N LEU A 289 15.97 -21.55 0.10
CA LEU A 289 14.89 -22.45 -0.30
C LEU A 289 14.09 -21.88 -1.48
N PRO A 290 13.84 -22.71 -2.52
CA PRO A 290 12.97 -22.33 -3.63
C PRO A 290 11.57 -21.87 -3.17
N GLU A 291 11.04 -22.49 -2.11
CA GLU A 291 9.74 -22.13 -1.52
C GLU A 291 9.73 -20.70 -0.99
N ILE A 292 10.75 -20.29 -0.22
CA ILE A 292 10.88 -18.93 0.28
C ILE A 292 11.12 -17.95 -0.87
N LYS A 293 11.93 -18.34 -1.87
CA LYS A 293 12.12 -17.56 -3.09
C LYS A 293 10.81 -17.32 -3.82
N SER A 294 9.97 -18.32 -3.92
CA SER A 294 8.66 -18.25 -4.57
C SER A 294 7.66 -17.43 -3.75
N LEU A 295 7.69 -17.55 -2.41
CA LEU A 295 6.78 -16.88 -1.49
C LEU A 295 7.04 -15.38 -1.40
N VAL A 296 8.29 -14.97 -1.19
CA VAL A 296 8.66 -13.56 -1.00
C VAL A 296 8.76 -12.86 -2.35
N LYS A 297 7.70 -12.17 -2.73
CA LYS A 297 7.58 -11.48 -4.02
C LYS A 297 8.24 -10.10 -4.05
N GLY A 298 8.45 -9.48 -2.88
CA GLY A 298 9.02 -8.14 -2.82
C GLY A 298 9.21 -7.60 -1.41
N ILE A 299 9.61 -6.35 -1.38
CA ILE A 299 9.84 -5.56 -0.16
C ILE A 299 9.11 -4.24 -0.24
N MET A 300 8.78 -3.69 0.93
CA MET A 300 8.27 -2.34 1.09
C MET A 300 9.29 -1.52 1.91
N ILE A 301 9.66 -0.34 1.40
CA ILE A 301 10.68 0.53 1.98
C ILE A 301 10.08 1.92 2.17
N GLU A 302 10.25 2.50 3.34
CA GLU A 302 10.02 3.93 3.54
C GLU A 302 11.32 4.70 3.24
N SER A 303 11.29 5.52 2.21
CA SER A 303 12.42 6.30 1.70
C SER A 303 11.94 7.61 1.10
N TYR A 304 12.76 8.63 1.19
CA TYR A 304 12.51 9.93 0.56
C TYR A 304 13.81 10.52 -0.02
N ILE A 305 13.82 11.83 -0.30
CA ILE A 305 14.93 12.51 -0.97
C ILE A 305 16.18 12.57 -0.10
N GLU A 306 16.02 12.83 1.20
CA GLU A 306 17.09 12.97 2.18
C GLU A 306 16.99 11.85 3.23
N ASP A 307 18.15 11.48 3.80
CA ASP A 307 18.24 10.54 4.90
C ASP A 307 17.69 11.12 6.20
N GLY A 308 17.15 10.26 7.07
CA GLY A 308 16.68 10.64 8.40
C GLY A 308 15.15 10.68 8.51
N ASN A 309 14.67 11.51 9.43
CA ASN A 309 13.27 11.79 9.64
C ASN A 309 13.05 13.28 9.87
N GLN A 310 11.94 13.82 9.43
CA GLN A 310 11.57 15.21 9.68
C GLN A 310 10.09 15.37 9.98
N SER A 311 9.77 16.43 10.74
CA SER A 311 8.39 16.83 11.01
C SER A 311 7.87 17.72 9.91
N ILE A 312 6.58 17.62 9.56
CA ILE A 312 5.91 18.52 8.64
C ILE A 312 5.36 19.71 9.43
N GLY A 313 5.92 20.92 9.18
CA GLY A 313 5.51 22.16 9.81
C GLY A 313 5.47 22.05 11.35
N ASN A 314 4.41 22.58 11.96
CA ASN A 314 4.13 22.42 13.41
C ASN A 314 3.37 21.13 13.74
N LEU A 315 3.07 20.30 12.74
CA LEU A 315 2.37 19.04 12.89
C LEU A 315 3.36 17.90 13.00
N SER A 316 3.28 17.09 14.05
CA SER A 316 4.20 15.96 14.28
C SER A 316 3.99 14.87 13.23
N LEU A 317 4.64 15.00 12.09
CA LEU A 317 4.83 13.94 11.11
C LEU A 317 6.30 13.53 11.10
N ILE A 318 6.51 12.25 11.19
CA ILE A 318 7.83 11.66 11.01
C ILE A 318 7.86 11.14 9.57
N HIS A 319 8.63 11.79 8.71
CA HIS A 319 9.09 11.21 7.47
C HIS A 319 10.34 10.38 7.78
N ILE A 320 10.32 9.15 7.37
CA ILE A 320 11.47 8.27 7.47
C ILE A 320 12.09 8.13 6.10
#